data_7b9a07e7d2ac4e68f49580516294c86c
#
_entry.id   7b9a07e7d2ac4e68f49580516294c86c
#
_cell.length_a   1.000
_cell.length_b   1.000
_cell.length_c   1.000
_cell.angle_alpha   90.00
_cell.angle_beta   90.00
_cell.angle_gamma   90.00
#
_symmetry.space_group_name_H-M   'P 1'
#
loop_
_entity.id
_entity.type
_entity.pdbx_description
1 polymer ?
#
loop_
_entity_poly.entity_id
_entity_poly.type
_entity_poly.pdbx_seq_one_letter_code
_entity_poly.pdbx_strand_id
1 'polypeptide(L)'
;MRNTKIRLTLSTLATIILASNINAQEPKRMAVVQTSTCYMRLQPDYESALETQELMGTVVEIVGEQGYWREIVSPQPYKAWTTEKTLVEMTPEELKAYEDAPKYIYTAHYGHVYTTPTIHNPSAICDLVGGDILRVVDKKKGSASPSGKHGKWVEVMLPSGRTGWVLKKDVRPLSERIDIRMGDSAEGLVSVEKMEDVIRQAYSLLGVPYLWGGMSSKGVDCSGLVRISFLMNDILLPRNATQQIKCGKEVDLKDIQRGDLIFFGNTETGAITHVGIYLGNGEFIHASHLVRVNSLIPGAENYYENAHRLIRACRIHSYGEYF
;
A
#
# COMPACT_ATOMS: atom_id res chain seq x y z
N MET A 1 41.77 83.11 30.44
CA MET A 1 40.53 82.61 30.97
C MET A 1 39.69 82.16 29.75
N ARG A 2 39.65 80.89 29.37
CA ARG A 2 38.80 80.33 28.33
C ARG A 2 38.22 79.04 28.85
N ASN A 3 36.91 79.02 29.10
CA ASN A 3 36.15 77.88 29.49
C ASN A 3 35.90 76.99 28.26
N THR A 4 36.41 75.76 28.26
CA THR A 4 36.10 74.74 27.25
C THR A 4 35.03 73.82 27.80
N LYS A 5 33.80 73.86 27.24
CA LYS A 5 32.71 72.93 27.55
C LYS A 5 32.90 71.66 26.75
N ILE A 6 33.04 70.53 27.47
CA ILE A 6 33.05 69.20 26.92
C ILE A 6 31.60 68.79 26.70
N ARG A 7 31.23 68.53 25.44
CA ARG A 7 29.95 67.88 25.06
C ARG A 7 30.13 66.39 25.09
N LEU A 8 29.45 65.73 26.00
CA LEU A 8 29.23 64.23 25.89
C LEU A 8 28.15 63.95 24.84
N THR A 9 28.50 63.27 23.83
CA THR A 9 27.54 62.67 22.89
C THR A 9 27.19 61.23 23.36
N LEU A 10 25.96 61.02 23.82
CA LEU A 10 25.43 59.67 24.06
C LEU A 10 25.19 59.01 22.71
N SER A 11 25.93 57.92 22.46
CA SER A 11 25.69 57.00 21.34
C SER A 11 24.69 55.96 21.82
N THR A 12 23.45 56.05 21.36
CA THR A 12 22.44 55.00 21.54
C THR A 12 22.72 53.85 20.57
N LEU A 13 23.26 52.74 21.07
CA LEU A 13 23.32 51.47 20.35
C LEU A 13 21.91 50.89 20.25
N ALA A 14 21.29 50.99 19.07
CA ALA A 14 20.08 50.26 18.78
C ALA A 14 20.45 48.80 18.46
N THR A 15 20.17 47.91 19.40
CA THR A 15 20.29 46.47 19.20
C THR A 15 19.10 46.00 18.30
N ILE A 16 19.36 45.79 17.04
CA ILE A 16 18.41 45.15 16.13
C ILE A 16 18.36 43.68 16.49
N ILE A 17 17.32 43.25 17.20
CA ILE A 17 17.00 41.83 17.39
C ILE A 17 16.41 41.37 16.06
N LEU A 18 17.21 40.71 15.23
CA LEU A 18 16.71 39.87 14.13
C LEU A 18 15.98 38.69 14.76
N ALA A 19 14.66 38.79 14.87
CA ALA A 19 13.82 37.65 15.09
C ALA A 19 13.89 36.78 13.81
N SER A 20 14.77 35.80 13.80
CA SER A 20 14.72 34.71 12.85
C SER A 20 13.38 33.98 13.06
N ASN A 21 12.42 34.24 12.19
CA ASN A 21 11.25 33.40 12.05
C ASN A 21 11.73 31.99 11.63
N ILE A 22 12.05 31.16 12.61
CA ILE A 22 12.09 29.72 12.41
C ILE A 22 10.63 29.35 12.21
N ASN A 23 10.22 29.18 10.95
CA ASN A 23 8.98 28.49 10.62
C ASN A 23 9.14 27.07 11.16
N ALA A 24 8.79 26.86 12.42
CA ALA A 24 8.59 25.51 12.96
C ALA A 24 7.41 24.95 12.17
N GLN A 25 7.69 24.10 11.19
CA GLN A 25 6.69 23.35 10.48
C GLN A 25 5.91 22.57 11.54
N GLU A 26 4.61 22.73 11.61
CA GLU A 26 3.79 21.98 12.55
C GLU A 26 4.12 20.49 12.44
N PRO A 27 4.23 19.77 13.55
CA PRO A 27 4.54 18.35 13.50
C PRO A 27 3.48 17.63 12.69
N LYS A 28 3.90 16.77 11.77
CA LYS A 28 3.00 15.97 10.94
C LYS A 28 2.11 15.12 11.82
N ARG A 29 0.82 15.17 11.58
CA ARG A 29 -0.15 14.28 12.23
C ARG A 29 -0.10 12.93 11.52
N MET A 30 0.28 11.90 12.23
CA MET A 30 0.42 10.55 11.68
C MET A 30 -0.62 9.61 12.28
N ALA A 31 -1.06 8.66 11.48
CA ALA A 31 -2.00 7.64 11.91
C ALA A 31 -1.67 6.28 11.28
N VAL A 32 -2.22 5.23 11.88
CA VAL A 32 -2.15 3.87 11.32
C VAL A 32 -3.57 3.39 11.00
N VAL A 33 -3.75 2.84 9.83
CA VAL A 33 -5.02 2.23 9.41
C VAL A 33 -5.34 1.04 10.32
N GLN A 34 -6.56 1.01 10.90
CA GLN A 34 -6.98 -0.03 11.85
C GLN A 34 -8.08 -0.96 11.35
N THR A 35 -8.66 -0.69 10.20
CA THR A 35 -9.64 -1.57 9.53
C THR A 35 -8.96 -2.40 8.46
N SER A 36 -9.45 -3.61 8.20
CA SER A 36 -8.90 -4.49 7.15
C SER A 36 -8.84 -3.82 5.78
N THR A 37 -9.81 -2.95 5.50
CA THR A 37 -9.83 -2.08 4.33
C THR A 37 -10.30 -0.69 4.76
N CYS A 38 -9.45 0.30 4.56
CA CYS A 38 -9.77 1.71 4.75
C CYS A 38 -10.22 2.29 3.41
N TYR A 39 -11.50 2.65 3.31
CA TYR A 39 -12.05 3.28 2.10
C TYR A 39 -11.66 4.75 2.05
N MET A 40 -10.99 5.14 0.97
CA MET A 40 -10.55 6.51 0.72
C MET A 40 -11.37 7.10 -0.42
N ARG A 41 -12.10 8.18 -0.15
CA ARG A 41 -13.06 8.80 -1.07
C ARG A 41 -12.55 10.14 -1.59
N LEU A 42 -13.05 10.54 -2.76
CA LEU A 42 -12.69 11.81 -3.41
C LEU A 42 -13.08 13.02 -2.56
N GLN A 43 -14.23 12.94 -1.87
CA GLN A 43 -14.77 14.01 -1.01
C GLN A 43 -15.15 13.42 0.36
N PRO A 44 -15.24 14.24 1.42
CA PRO A 44 -15.68 13.82 2.76
C PRO A 44 -17.19 13.56 2.80
N ASP A 45 -17.63 12.57 2.04
CA ASP A 45 -19.03 12.17 1.87
C ASP A 45 -19.11 10.68 1.52
N TYR A 46 -20.09 9.97 2.10
CA TYR A 46 -20.33 8.55 1.82
C TYR A 46 -20.82 8.28 0.41
N GLU A 47 -21.48 9.24 -0.23
CA GLU A 47 -21.95 9.17 -1.63
C GLU A 47 -20.84 9.49 -2.64
N SER A 48 -19.72 10.04 -2.16
CA SER A 48 -18.58 10.34 -3.04
C SER A 48 -17.93 9.07 -3.57
N ALA A 49 -17.37 9.15 -4.77
CA ALA A 49 -16.67 8.06 -5.41
C ALA A 49 -15.54 7.52 -4.52
N LEU A 50 -15.40 6.19 -4.51
CA LEU A 50 -14.23 5.53 -3.94
C LEU A 50 -13.04 5.79 -4.86
N GLU A 51 -11.95 6.32 -4.31
CA GLU A 51 -10.71 6.58 -5.05
C GLU A 51 -9.72 5.43 -4.90
N THR A 52 -9.56 4.96 -3.66
CA THR A 52 -8.66 3.86 -3.34
C THR A 52 -9.00 3.24 -2.00
N GLN A 53 -8.26 2.20 -1.64
CA GLN A 53 -8.22 1.59 -0.30
C GLN A 53 -6.80 1.59 0.21
N GLU A 54 -6.65 1.64 1.55
CA GLU A 54 -5.44 1.22 2.24
C GLU A 54 -5.76 0.08 3.20
N LEU A 55 -4.76 -0.74 3.50
CA LEU A 55 -4.91 -1.94 4.31
C LEU A 55 -4.48 -1.69 5.76
N MET A 56 -4.98 -2.51 6.69
CA MET A 56 -4.62 -2.43 8.10
C MET A 56 -3.11 -2.42 8.29
N GLY A 57 -2.65 -1.52 9.16
CA GLY A 57 -1.24 -1.37 9.48
C GLY A 57 -0.48 -0.41 8.58
N THR A 58 -1.10 0.14 7.52
CA THR A 58 -0.49 1.20 6.72
C THR A 58 -0.40 2.48 7.54
N VAL A 59 0.81 3.07 7.57
CA VAL A 59 1.05 4.40 8.17
C VAL A 59 0.65 5.47 7.15
N VAL A 60 -0.12 6.46 7.58
CA VAL A 60 -0.62 7.56 6.75
C VAL A 60 -0.42 8.90 7.44
N GLU A 61 -0.28 9.97 6.67
CA GLU A 61 -0.25 11.35 7.18
C GLU A 61 -1.66 11.94 7.09
N ILE A 62 -2.14 12.57 8.17
CA ILE A 62 -3.38 13.34 8.18
C ILE A 62 -3.06 14.78 7.80
N VAL A 63 -3.63 15.25 6.70
CA VAL A 63 -3.37 16.59 6.13
C VAL A 63 -4.57 17.52 6.17
N GLY A 64 -5.76 17.01 6.55
CA GLY A 64 -6.97 17.80 6.66
C GLY A 64 -8.05 17.09 7.46
N GLU A 65 -9.06 17.86 7.89
CA GLU A 65 -10.22 17.31 8.61
C GLU A 65 -11.49 18.11 8.31
N GLN A 66 -12.62 17.40 8.27
CA GLN A 66 -13.96 17.97 8.16
C GLN A 66 -14.94 17.10 8.95
N GLY A 67 -15.33 17.55 10.13
CA GLY A 67 -16.12 16.76 11.07
C GLY A 67 -15.38 15.48 11.45
N TYR A 68 -16.01 14.33 11.24
CA TYR A 68 -15.38 13.02 11.49
C TYR A 68 -14.57 12.49 10.30
N TRP A 69 -14.45 13.26 9.21
CA TRP A 69 -13.61 12.92 8.06
C TRP A 69 -12.17 13.37 8.26
N ARG A 70 -11.23 12.60 7.74
CA ARG A 70 -9.80 12.89 7.71
C ARG A 70 -9.31 12.80 6.27
N GLU A 71 -8.66 13.87 5.78
CA GLU A 71 -7.91 13.82 4.53
C GLU A 71 -6.56 13.21 4.82
N ILE A 72 -6.23 12.09 4.19
CA ILE A 72 -4.99 11.35 4.44
C ILE A 72 -4.14 11.23 3.19
N VAL A 73 -2.84 11.11 3.39
CA VAL A 73 -1.86 10.81 2.35
C VAL A 73 -1.23 9.46 2.65
N SER A 74 -1.33 8.52 1.70
CA SER A 74 -0.71 7.20 1.81
C SER A 74 0.79 7.23 1.47
N PRO A 75 1.58 6.18 1.83
CA PRO A 75 3.04 6.15 1.60
C PRO A 75 3.46 6.33 0.14
N GLN A 76 2.71 5.74 -0.79
CA GLN A 76 2.81 6.04 -2.23
C GLN A 76 1.84 7.18 -2.49
N PRO A 77 2.30 8.44 -2.63
CA PRO A 77 1.47 9.61 -2.38
C PRO A 77 0.13 9.58 -3.11
N TYR A 78 -0.91 9.27 -2.38
CA TYR A 78 -2.29 9.29 -2.83
C TYR A 78 -3.13 9.97 -1.76
N LYS A 79 -3.79 11.06 -2.11
CA LYS A 79 -4.52 11.91 -1.15
C LYS A 79 -6.02 11.74 -1.34
N ALA A 80 -6.74 11.37 -0.28
CA ALA A 80 -8.19 11.21 -0.30
C ALA A 80 -8.76 11.18 1.14
N TRP A 81 -10.08 11.14 1.25
CA TRP A 81 -10.82 11.25 2.51
C TRP A 81 -11.25 9.88 3.06
N THR A 82 -11.06 9.70 4.34
CA THR A 82 -11.60 8.57 5.10
C THR A 82 -12.19 9.03 6.42
N THR A 83 -12.83 8.13 7.18
CA THR A 83 -13.40 8.48 8.50
C THR A 83 -12.38 8.25 9.62
N GLU A 84 -12.45 9.05 10.68
CA GLU A 84 -11.57 8.92 11.85
C GLU A 84 -11.58 7.52 12.47
N LYS A 85 -12.71 6.80 12.38
CA LYS A 85 -12.86 5.45 12.94
C LYS A 85 -12.04 4.38 12.21
N THR A 86 -11.53 4.68 11.03
CA THR A 86 -10.63 3.78 10.28
C THR A 86 -9.16 3.94 10.68
N LEU A 87 -8.84 4.92 11.52
CA LEU A 87 -7.50 5.34 11.86
C LEU A 87 -7.24 5.26 13.38
N VAL A 88 -5.96 5.07 13.73
CA VAL A 88 -5.42 5.33 15.06
C VAL A 88 -4.36 6.39 14.91
N GLU A 89 -4.66 7.62 15.38
CA GLU A 89 -3.65 8.69 15.43
C GLU A 89 -2.59 8.33 16.47
N MET A 90 -1.33 8.62 16.17
CA MET A 90 -0.19 8.29 17.00
C MET A 90 0.70 9.50 17.24
N THR A 91 1.19 9.65 18.46
CA THR A 91 2.30 10.56 18.75
C THR A 91 3.58 10.09 18.03
N PRO A 92 4.60 10.93 17.87
CA PRO A 92 5.87 10.51 17.28
C PRO A 92 6.51 9.32 18.00
N GLU A 93 6.39 9.24 19.33
CA GLU A 93 6.93 8.14 20.15
C GLU A 93 6.16 6.85 19.93
N GLU A 94 4.82 6.92 19.86
CA GLU A 94 3.95 5.76 19.57
C GLU A 94 4.17 5.25 18.16
N LEU A 95 4.29 6.16 17.19
CA LEU A 95 4.57 5.81 15.79
C LEU A 95 5.91 5.10 15.67
N LYS A 96 6.97 5.67 16.30
CA LYS A 96 8.28 5.03 16.31
C LYS A 96 8.22 3.63 16.92
N ALA A 97 7.54 3.48 18.06
CA ALA A 97 7.36 2.18 18.71
C ALA A 97 6.54 1.20 17.83
N TYR A 98 5.58 1.73 17.05
CA TYR A 98 4.83 0.94 16.09
C TYR A 98 5.70 0.49 14.92
N GLU A 99 6.53 1.37 14.37
CA GLU A 99 7.42 1.08 13.23
C GLU A 99 8.53 0.10 13.60
N ASP A 100 9.14 0.26 14.77
CA ASP A 100 10.23 -0.60 15.26
C ASP A 100 9.75 -2.00 15.69
N ALA A 101 8.46 -2.18 15.98
CA ALA A 101 7.93 -3.46 16.43
C ALA A 101 7.95 -4.53 15.32
N PRO A 102 8.32 -5.79 15.62
CA PRO A 102 8.19 -6.87 14.67
C PRO A 102 6.73 -7.08 14.26
N LYS A 103 6.51 -7.43 13.00
CA LYS A 103 5.18 -7.53 12.39
C LYS A 103 5.01 -8.83 11.62
N TYR A 104 3.75 -9.23 11.49
CA TYR A 104 3.29 -10.21 10.54
C TYR A 104 2.53 -9.52 9.41
N ILE A 105 2.63 -10.06 8.20
CA ILE A 105 1.67 -9.81 7.12
C ILE A 105 0.67 -10.98 7.08
N TYR A 106 -0.62 -10.66 6.98
CA TYR A 106 -1.68 -11.64 6.81
C TYR A 106 -1.69 -12.14 5.36
N THR A 107 -1.69 -13.47 5.16
CA THR A 107 -1.48 -14.08 3.83
C THR A 107 -2.69 -14.78 3.25
N ALA A 108 -3.71 -15.08 4.04
CA ALA A 108 -4.95 -15.63 3.52
C ALA A 108 -5.83 -14.54 2.89
N HIS A 109 -6.72 -14.93 1.98
CA HIS A 109 -7.60 -13.96 1.30
C HIS A 109 -8.56 -13.26 2.26
N TYR A 110 -9.06 -14.00 3.24
CA TYR A 110 -10.01 -13.50 4.23
C TYR A 110 -9.89 -14.26 5.55
N GLY A 111 -10.09 -13.58 6.64
CA GLY A 111 -10.15 -14.17 7.97
C GLY A 111 -10.49 -13.17 9.06
N HIS A 112 -10.09 -13.48 10.29
CA HIS A 112 -10.41 -12.67 11.46
C HIS A 112 -9.29 -12.70 12.49
N VAL A 113 -9.24 -11.66 13.30
CA VAL A 113 -8.59 -11.70 14.62
C VAL A 113 -9.63 -12.11 15.64
N TYR A 114 -9.35 -13.16 16.40
CA TYR A 114 -10.27 -13.73 17.39
C TYR A 114 -9.88 -13.34 18.82
N THR A 115 -10.88 -13.28 19.71
CA THR A 115 -10.63 -13.01 21.15
C THR A 115 -9.90 -14.16 21.85
N THR A 116 -10.09 -15.39 21.36
CA THR A 116 -9.50 -16.61 21.91
C THR A 116 -9.00 -17.52 20.79
N PRO A 117 -7.96 -18.34 21.02
CA PRO A 117 -7.39 -19.24 20.01
C PRO A 117 -8.24 -20.50 19.83
N THR A 118 -9.44 -20.32 19.28
CA THR A 118 -10.40 -21.42 19.03
C THR A 118 -11.19 -21.22 17.76
N ILE A 119 -11.54 -22.32 17.09
CA ILE A 119 -12.52 -22.34 15.98
C ILE A 119 -13.93 -22.73 16.46
N HIS A 120 -14.07 -23.12 17.73
CA HIS A 120 -15.36 -23.47 18.33
C HIS A 120 -15.96 -22.24 18.98
N ASN A 121 -17.11 -21.78 18.48
CA ASN A 121 -17.77 -20.54 18.89
C ASN A 121 -16.81 -19.32 18.87
N PRO A 122 -16.18 -19.02 17.71
CA PRO A 122 -15.20 -17.96 17.62
C PRO A 122 -15.88 -16.59 17.80
N SER A 123 -15.31 -15.75 18.66
CA SER A 123 -15.68 -14.33 18.76
C SER A 123 -14.62 -13.50 18.04
N ALA A 124 -15.00 -12.89 16.91
CA ALA A 124 -14.12 -12.05 16.13
C ALA A 124 -13.99 -10.65 16.74
N ILE A 125 -12.78 -10.11 16.72
CA ILE A 125 -12.48 -8.72 17.06
C ILE A 125 -12.65 -7.83 15.83
N CYS A 126 -12.08 -8.28 14.70
CA CYS A 126 -12.20 -7.64 13.39
C CYS A 126 -11.97 -8.70 12.32
N ASP A 127 -12.32 -8.37 11.08
CA ASP A 127 -11.94 -9.12 9.89
C ASP A 127 -10.51 -8.78 9.43
N LEU A 128 -9.97 -9.60 8.53
CA LEU A 128 -8.68 -9.45 7.88
C LEU A 128 -8.76 -9.78 6.41
N VAL A 129 -7.91 -9.14 5.62
CA VAL A 129 -7.66 -9.47 4.22
C VAL A 129 -6.16 -9.65 3.99
N GLY A 130 -5.80 -10.33 2.90
CA GLY A 130 -4.40 -10.47 2.51
C GLY A 130 -3.73 -9.11 2.35
N GLY A 131 -2.55 -8.96 2.98
CA GLY A 131 -1.81 -7.69 3.02
C GLY A 131 -1.93 -6.92 4.32
N ASP A 132 -2.89 -7.23 5.19
CA ASP A 132 -3.00 -6.61 6.51
C ASP A 132 -1.77 -6.88 7.38
N ILE A 133 -1.32 -5.86 8.10
CA ILE A 133 -0.13 -5.91 8.94
C ILE A 133 -0.53 -5.87 10.41
N LEU A 134 -0.03 -6.84 11.16
CA LEU A 134 -0.30 -7.04 12.58
C LEU A 134 1.01 -7.03 13.36
N ARG A 135 1.06 -6.37 14.52
CA ARG A 135 2.23 -6.43 15.39
C ARG A 135 2.34 -7.80 16.06
N VAL A 136 3.56 -8.29 16.20
CA VAL A 136 3.83 -9.49 16.99
C VAL A 136 3.70 -9.13 18.47
N VAL A 137 2.97 -9.94 19.24
CA VAL A 137 2.99 -9.83 20.70
C VAL A 137 4.24 -10.51 21.21
N ASP A 138 5.22 -9.70 21.66
CA ASP A 138 6.46 -10.21 22.24
C ASP A 138 6.18 -10.76 23.66
N LYS A 139 6.22 -12.07 23.79
CA LYS A 139 6.13 -12.73 25.10
C LYS A 139 7.49 -12.63 25.74
N LYS A 140 7.64 -11.72 26.72
CA LYS A 140 8.81 -11.69 27.61
C LYS A 140 9.13 -13.12 28.04
N LYS A 141 10.42 -13.51 27.99
CA LYS A 141 10.93 -14.78 28.52
C LYS A 141 10.35 -15.02 29.92
N GLY A 142 9.45 -16.00 30.06
CA GLY A 142 8.82 -16.35 31.34
C GLY A 142 7.30 -16.43 31.32
N SER A 143 6.59 -15.84 30.37
CA SER A 143 5.19 -16.15 30.19
C SER A 143 5.07 -17.48 29.42
N ALA A 144 4.40 -18.46 30.01
CA ALA A 144 4.16 -19.74 29.38
C ALA A 144 3.53 -19.53 28.00
N SER A 145 4.31 -19.78 26.95
CA SER A 145 3.74 -19.99 25.63
C SER A 145 2.71 -21.10 25.79
N PRO A 146 1.48 -20.96 25.33
CA PRO A 146 0.54 -22.08 25.32
C PRO A 146 1.01 -23.09 24.25
N SER A 147 2.23 -23.61 24.40
CA SER A 147 2.86 -24.53 23.46
C SER A 147 2.24 -25.91 23.42
N GLY A 148 1.27 -26.20 24.30
CA GLY A 148 0.62 -27.51 24.37
C GLY A 148 -0.75 -27.61 23.65
N LYS A 149 -1.57 -26.58 23.65
CA LYS A 149 -2.94 -26.63 23.06
C LYS A 149 -3.18 -25.63 21.92
N HIS A 150 -2.29 -24.65 21.69
CA HIS A 150 -2.48 -23.56 20.76
C HIS A 150 -1.41 -23.46 19.66
N GLY A 151 -0.69 -24.54 19.35
CA GLY A 151 0.40 -24.58 18.36
C GLY A 151 0.01 -24.12 16.94
N LYS A 152 -1.31 -24.00 16.66
CA LYS A 152 -1.85 -23.50 15.39
C LYS A 152 -2.15 -21.98 15.40
N TRP A 153 -1.98 -21.28 16.52
CA TRP A 153 -2.35 -19.90 16.71
C TRP A 153 -1.16 -19.05 17.10
N VAL A 154 -1.19 -17.78 16.69
CA VAL A 154 -0.26 -16.75 17.18
C VAL A 154 -1.07 -15.58 17.72
N GLU A 155 -0.55 -14.97 18.80
CA GLU A 155 -1.12 -13.75 19.36
C GLU A 155 -0.56 -12.55 18.62
N VAL A 156 -1.46 -11.63 18.25
CA VAL A 156 -1.13 -10.42 17.50
C VAL A 156 -1.74 -9.20 18.20
N MET A 157 -1.18 -8.03 17.91
CA MET A 157 -1.67 -6.75 18.40
C MET A 157 -2.10 -5.89 17.21
N LEU A 158 -3.33 -5.43 17.25
CA LEU A 158 -3.92 -4.48 16.30
C LEU A 158 -3.32 -3.08 16.46
N PRO A 159 -3.44 -2.19 15.47
CA PRO A 159 -3.02 -0.79 15.60
C PRO A 159 -3.63 -0.10 16.82
N SER A 160 -4.88 -0.42 17.16
CA SER A 160 -5.59 0.10 18.36
C SER A 160 -5.02 -0.35 19.70
N GLY A 161 -4.00 -1.21 19.74
CA GLY A 161 -3.45 -1.80 20.96
C GLY A 161 -4.20 -3.03 21.47
N ARG A 162 -5.37 -3.36 20.91
CA ARG A 162 -6.10 -4.60 21.28
C ARG A 162 -5.32 -5.82 20.83
N THR A 163 -5.25 -6.85 21.65
CA THR A 163 -4.63 -8.13 21.29
C THR A 163 -5.69 -9.17 20.92
N GLY A 164 -5.30 -10.14 20.11
CA GLY A 164 -6.12 -11.26 19.70
C GLY A 164 -5.32 -12.33 18.99
N TRP A 165 -5.99 -13.29 18.41
CA TRP A 165 -5.38 -14.52 17.88
C TRP A 165 -5.72 -14.71 16.42
N VAL A 166 -4.70 -15.10 15.63
CA VAL A 166 -4.83 -15.50 14.22
C VAL A 166 -4.23 -16.90 14.03
N LEU A 167 -4.65 -17.60 12.99
CA LEU A 167 -4.03 -18.87 12.63
C LEU A 167 -2.59 -18.63 12.15
N LYS A 168 -1.65 -19.37 12.72
CA LYS A 168 -0.22 -19.27 12.37
C LYS A 168 0.05 -19.52 10.88
N LYS A 169 -0.74 -20.37 10.24
CA LYS A 169 -0.62 -20.68 8.80
C LYS A 169 -1.02 -19.52 7.90
N ASP A 170 -1.80 -18.56 8.41
CA ASP A 170 -2.37 -17.44 7.66
C ASP A 170 -1.55 -16.15 7.84
N VAL A 171 -0.39 -16.24 8.49
CA VAL A 171 0.54 -15.11 8.64
C VAL A 171 1.97 -15.55 8.38
N ARG A 172 2.79 -14.63 7.91
CA ARG A 172 4.25 -14.76 7.88
C ARG A 172 4.91 -13.50 8.46
N PRO A 173 6.16 -13.59 8.93
CA PRO A 173 6.92 -12.38 9.26
C PRO A 173 6.90 -11.39 8.09
N LEU A 174 6.72 -10.13 8.42
CA LEU A 174 6.87 -9.05 7.44
C LEU A 174 8.36 -8.87 7.17
N SER A 175 8.77 -9.08 5.92
CA SER A 175 10.14 -8.83 5.47
C SER A 175 10.36 -7.35 5.16
N GLU A 176 11.61 -6.95 4.98
CA GLU A 176 11.94 -5.66 4.41
C GLU A 176 11.30 -5.53 3.02
N ARG A 177 10.68 -4.39 2.76
CA ARG A 177 9.96 -4.14 1.51
C ARG A 177 10.84 -3.43 0.50
N ILE A 178 10.69 -3.84 -0.76
CA ILE A 178 11.20 -3.10 -1.91
C ILE A 178 10.16 -2.04 -2.25
N ASP A 179 10.48 -0.77 -2.02
CA ASP A 179 9.62 0.37 -2.37
C ASP A 179 10.02 0.90 -3.75
N ILE A 180 9.21 0.62 -4.77
CA ILE A 180 9.43 1.03 -6.15
C ILE A 180 8.60 2.28 -6.42
N ARG A 181 9.28 3.40 -6.69
CA ARG A 181 8.65 4.70 -6.95
C ARG A 181 8.66 5.04 -8.44
N MET A 182 7.82 6.02 -8.80
CA MET A 182 7.84 6.58 -10.16
C MET A 182 9.22 7.16 -10.49
N GLY A 183 9.77 6.74 -11.62
CA GLY A 183 11.10 7.15 -12.10
C GLY A 183 12.24 6.27 -11.61
N ASP A 184 11.98 5.31 -10.72
CA ASP A 184 12.98 4.31 -10.36
C ASP A 184 13.19 3.37 -11.57
N SER A 185 14.46 3.11 -11.89
CA SER A 185 14.79 1.98 -12.75
C SER A 185 14.71 0.72 -11.90
N ALA A 186 13.52 0.09 -11.87
CA ALA A 186 13.30 -1.15 -11.11
C ALA A 186 13.92 -2.38 -11.79
N GLU A 187 14.61 -2.19 -12.93
CA GLU A 187 15.28 -3.27 -13.64
C GLU A 187 16.29 -3.97 -12.71
N GLY A 188 16.06 -5.27 -12.47
CA GLY A 188 16.91 -6.08 -11.61
C GLY A 188 16.59 -6.05 -10.11
N LEU A 189 15.68 -5.19 -9.63
CA LEU A 189 15.26 -5.19 -8.23
C LEU A 189 14.33 -6.37 -7.89
N VAL A 190 13.60 -6.88 -8.87
CA VAL A 190 12.70 -8.02 -8.73
C VAL A 190 13.27 -9.20 -9.54
N SER A 191 13.58 -10.32 -8.89
CA SER A 191 14.04 -11.51 -9.60
C SER A 191 12.91 -12.18 -10.38
N VAL A 192 13.25 -13.05 -11.35
CA VAL A 192 12.29 -13.83 -12.12
C VAL A 192 11.42 -14.70 -11.19
N GLU A 193 12.03 -15.38 -10.22
CA GLU A 193 11.33 -16.22 -9.24
C GLU A 193 10.33 -15.41 -8.41
N LYS A 194 10.74 -14.20 -8.00
CA LYS A 194 9.88 -13.28 -7.26
C LYS A 194 8.70 -12.82 -8.12
N MET A 195 8.92 -12.60 -9.42
CA MET A 195 7.86 -12.25 -10.35
C MET A 195 6.88 -13.41 -10.55
N GLU A 196 7.35 -14.66 -10.55
CA GLU A 196 6.47 -15.83 -10.57
C GLU A 196 5.60 -15.93 -9.30
N ASP A 197 6.15 -15.54 -8.14
CA ASP A 197 5.36 -15.44 -6.90
C ASP A 197 4.26 -14.37 -7.02
N VAL A 198 4.58 -13.22 -7.64
CA VAL A 198 3.60 -12.15 -7.93
C VAL A 198 2.51 -12.67 -8.86
N ILE A 199 2.85 -13.40 -9.92
CA ILE A 199 1.89 -14.00 -10.85
C ILE A 199 1.02 -15.03 -10.11
N ARG A 200 1.60 -15.91 -9.28
CA ARG A 200 0.81 -16.85 -8.46
C ARG A 200 -0.17 -16.13 -7.53
N GLN A 201 0.25 -15.00 -6.95
CA GLN A 201 -0.64 -14.19 -6.12
C GLN A 201 -1.79 -13.60 -6.94
N ALA A 202 -1.54 -13.10 -8.16
CA ALA A 202 -2.59 -12.63 -9.05
C ALA A 202 -3.58 -13.76 -9.40
N TYR A 203 -3.08 -14.96 -9.72
CA TYR A 203 -3.91 -16.14 -9.98
C TYR A 203 -4.77 -16.54 -8.79
N SER A 204 -4.27 -16.40 -7.56
CA SER A 204 -5.03 -16.70 -6.35
C SER A 204 -6.27 -15.83 -6.18
N LEU A 205 -6.32 -14.67 -6.86
CA LEU A 205 -7.46 -13.75 -6.86
C LEU A 205 -8.43 -13.97 -8.04
N LEU A 206 -8.26 -15.01 -8.86
CA LEU A 206 -9.21 -15.31 -9.95
C LEU A 206 -10.66 -15.35 -9.44
N GLY A 207 -11.56 -14.70 -10.19
CA GLY A 207 -12.97 -14.60 -9.84
C GLY A 207 -13.33 -13.51 -8.83
N VAL A 208 -12.35 -12.84 -8.21
CA VAL A 208 -12.64 -11.68 -7.32
C VAL A 208 -13.31 -10.58 -8.15
N PRO A 209 -14.45 -10.02 -7.69
CA PRO A 209 -15.17 -8.97 -8.41
C PRO A 209 -14.34 -7.72 -8.63
N TYR A 210 -14.58 -7.03 -9.75
CA TYR A 210 -14.05 -5.70 -9.97
C TYR A 210 -14.71 -4.70 -9.03
N LEU A 211 -13.88 -3.92 -8.34
CA LEU A 211 -14.30 -2.80 -7.52
C LEU A 211 -13.41 -1.62 -7.87
N TRP A 212 -13.98 -0.53 -8.38
CA TRP A 212 -13.24 0.71 -8.59
C TRP A 212 -12.58 1.17 -7.27
N GLY A 213 -11.29 1.49 -7.31
CA GLY A 213 -10.53 1.82 -6.10
C GLY A 213 -10.17 0.63 -5.21
N GLY A 214 -10.63 -0.58 -5.53
CA GLY A 214 -10.42 -1.78 -4.72
C GLY A 214 -8.98 -2.29 -4.73
N MET A 215 -8.54 -2.85 -3.59
CA MET A 215 -7.17 -3.30 -3.37
C MET A 215 -7.08 -4.53 -2.47
N SER A 216 -8.14 -5.34 -2.41
CA SER A 216 -8.20 -6.50 -1.52
C SER A 216 -9.00 -7.66 -2.13
N SER A 217 -8.99 -8.81 -1.48
CA SER A 217 -9.83 -9.96 -1.84
C SER A 217 -11.35 -9.68 -1.78
N LYS A 218 -11.78 -8.53 -1.24
CA LYS A 218 -13.18 -8.08 -1.27
C LYS A 218 -13.57 -7.42 -2.60
N GLY A 219 -12.60 -7.07 -3.41
CA GLY A 219 -12.72 -6.45 -4.72
C GLY A 219 -11.44 -5.72 -5.08
N VAL A 220 -11.08 -5.77 -6.36
CA VAL A 220 -9.89 -5.11 -6.91
C VAL A 220 -10.25 -4.37 -8.20
N ASP A 221 -9.59 -3.23 -8.46
CA ASP A 221 -9.51 -2.72 -9.83
C ASP A 221 -8.25 -3.22 -10.54
N CYS A 222 -8.03 -2.79 -11.77
CA CYS A 222 -6.93 -3.29 -12.59
C CYS A 222 -5.55 -3.04 -11.96
N SER A 223 -5.27 -1.81 -11.54
CA SER A 223 -4.01 -1.44 -10.88
C SER A 223 -3.93 -1.91 -9.42
N GLY A 224 -5.07 -2.07 -8.76
CA GLY A 224 -5.18 -2.67 -7.43
C GLY A 224 -4.82 -4.15 -7.41
N LEU A 225 -5.25 -4.92 -8.44
CA LEU A 225 -4.81 -6.31 -8.63
C LEU A 225 -3.28 -6.39 -8.75
N VAL A 226 -2.69 -5.55 -9.61
CA VAL A 226 -1.22 -5.49 -9.75
C VAL A 226 -0.60 -5.14 -8.41
N ARG A 227 -1.02 -4.04 -7.77
CA ARG A 227 -0.43 -3.56 -6.52
C ARG A 227 -0.50 -4.60 -5.40
N ILE A 228 -1.66 -5.23 -5.17
CA ILE A 228 -1.79 -6.24 -4.11
C ILE A 228 -0.96 -7.50 -4.40
N SER A 229 -0.83 -7.91 -5.67
CA SER A 229 -0.01 -9.05 -6.04
C SER A 229 1.47 -8.81 -5.73
N PHE A 230 1.96 -7.60 -5.98
CA PHE A 230 3.31 -7.20 -5.60
C PHE A 230 3.47 -7.03 -4.09
N LEU A 231 2.50 -6.36 -3.41
CA LEU A 231 2.52 -6.14 -1.96
C LEU A 231 2.63 -7.43 -1.15
N MET A 232 1.88 -8.46 -1.56
CA MET A 232 1.92 -9.79 -0.93
C MET A 232 3.28 -10.47 -1.06
N ASN A 233 4.14 -9.96 -1.95
CA ASN A 233 5.51 -10.41 -2.19
C ASN A 233 6.55 -9.38 -1.71
N ASP A 234 6.19 -8.53 -0.75
CA ASP A 234 7.04 -7.50 -0.13
C ASP A 234 7.55 -6.44 -1.11
N ILE A 235 6.80 -6.17 -2.19
CA ILE A 235 7.10 -5.13 -3.17
C ILE A 235 5.97 -4.12 -3.18
N LEU A 236 6.28 -2.85 -2.89
CA LEU A 236 5.30 -1.77 -2.90
C LEU A 236 5.38 -1.01 -4.21
N LEU A 237 4.30 -1.02 -4.99
CA LEU A 237 4.13 -0.23 -6.21
C LEU A 237 3.18 0.95 -5.97
N PRO A 238 3.27 2.01 -6.82
CA PRO A 238 2.26 3.07 -6.85
C PRO A 238 0.85 2.54 -7.13
N ARG A 239 -0.14 3.33 -6.74
CA ARG A 239 -1.55 2.91 -6.79
C ARG A 239 -2.12 2.82 -8.20
N ASN A 240 -1.83 3.80 -9.05
CA ASN A 240 -2.50 3.94 -10.34
C ASN A 240 -1.70 3.36 -11.51
N ALA A 241 -2.38 2.85 -12.53
CA ALA A 241 -1.76 2.35 -13.76
C ALA A 241 -0.85 3.39 -14.44
N THR A 242 -1.26 4.67 -14.44
CA THR A 242 -0.47 5.80 -14.98
C THR A 242 0.81 6.09 -14.19
N GLN A 243 0.90 5.62 -12.95
CA GLN A 243 2.09 5.68 -12.12
C GLN A 243 2.92 4.39 -12.28
N GLN A 244 2.26 3.23 -12.33
CA GLN A 244 2.92 1.92 -12.46
C GLN A 244 3.73 1.78 -13.74
N ILE A 245 3.29 2.36 -14.87
CA ILE A 245 4.07 2.40 -16.12
C ILE A 245 5.44 3.08 -15.96
N LYS A 246 5.59 3.94 -14.96
CA LYS A 246 6.81 4.71 -14.69
C LYS A 246 7.75 4.01 -13.70
N CYS A 247 7.42 2.79 -13.26
CA CYS A 247 8.16 2.04 -12.23
C CYS A 247 9.13 1.01 -12.80
N GLY A 248 9.30 0.94 -14.10
CA GLY A 248 10.16 -0.05 -14.75
C GLY A 248 10.70 0.46 -16.07
N LYS A 249 11.44 -0.40 -16.75
CA LYS A 249 11.93 -0.13 -18.10
C LYS A 249 10.80 -0.30 -19.10
N GLU A 250 10.57 0.72 -19.92
CA GLU A 250 9.63 0.59 -21.03
C GLU A 250 10.11 -0.48 -22.03
N VAL A 251 9.21 -1.33 -22.48
CA VAL A 251 9.47 -2.47 -23.36
C VAL A 251 8.67 -2.29 -24.64
N ASP A 252 9.30 -2.54 -25.78
CA ASP A 252 8.60 -2.61 -27.09
C ASP A 252 7.56 -3.75 -27.03
N LEU A 253 6.36 -3.52 -27.56
CA LEU A 253 5.26 -4.49 -27.53
C LEU A 253 5.61 -5.82 -28.21
N LYS A 254 6.55 -5.84 -29.16
CA LYS A 254 7.06 -7.07 -29.79
C LYS A 254 7.98 -7.89 -28.89
N ASP A 255 8.56 -7.25 -27.86
CA ASP A 255 9.57 -7.83 -26.93
C ASP A 255 9.01 -8.09 -25.53
N ILE A 256 7.66 -8.03 -25.37
CA ILE A 256 7.01 -8.32 -24.08
C ILE A 256 7.27 -9.75 -23.65
N GLN A 257 7.55 -9.93 -22.37
CA GLN A 257 7.83 -11.22 -21.75
C GLN A 257 6.91 -11.45 -20.55
N ARG A 258 6.78 -12.71 -20.15
CA ARG A 258 6.04 -13.09 -18.95
C ARG A 258 6.50 -12.25 -17.74
N GLY A 259 5.53 -11.69 -17.02
CA GLY A 259 5.77 -10.79 -15.88
C GLY A 259 5.79 -9.31 -16.24
N ASP A 260 5.84 -8.95 -17.51
CA ASP A 260 5.73 -7.54 -17.89
C ASP A 260 4.33 -6.99 -17.56
N LEU A 261 4.27 -5.74 -17.14
CA LEU A 261 3.02 -5.01 -17.03
C LEU A 261 2.66 -4.45 -18.40
N ILE A 262 1.45 -4.76 -18.87
CA ILE A 262 0.92 -4.29 -20.14
C ILE A 262 -0.23 -3.31 -19.92
N PHE A 263 -0.23 -2.23 -20.70
CA PHE A 263 -1.12 -1.09 -20.48
C PHE A 263 -1.98 -0.82 -21.71
N PHE A 264 -3.28 -0.65 -21.46
CA PHE A 264 -4.27 -0.34 -22.46
C PHE A 264 -4.79 1.09 -22.28
N GLY A 265 -5.19 1.69 -23.36
CA GLY A 265 -5.65 3.07 -23.30
C GLY A 265 -6.17 3.64 -24.62
N ASN A 266 -6.11 4.93 -24.72
CA ASN A 266 -6.43 5.65 -25.94
C ASN A 266 -5.21 5.66 -26.87
N THR A 267 -5.33 5.09 -28.06
CA THR A 267 -4.24 4.94 -29.03
C THR A 267 -3.80 6.29 -29.65
N GLU A 268 -4.68 7.29 -29.65
CA GLU A 268 -4.39 8.61 -30.22
C GLU A 268 -3.68 9.52 -29.21
N THR A 269 -4.14 9.51 -27.96
CA THR A 269 -3.61 10.40 -26.90
C THR A 269 -2.54 9.75 -26.03
N GLY A 270 -2.41 8.41 -26.07
CA GLY A 270 -1.54 7.65 -25.20
C GLY A 270 -2.04 7.57 -23.74
N ALA A 271 -3.26 8.05 -23.44
CA ALA A 271 -3.82 8.03 -22.10
C ALA A 271 -4.10 6.59 -21.64
N ILE A 272 -3.46 6.17 -20.55
CA ILE A 272 -3.60 4.83 -19.94
C ILE A 272 -4.90 4.77 -19.14
N THR A 273 -5.68 3.72 -19.37
CA THR A 273 -6.95 3.48 -18.66
C THR A 273 -7.02 2.11 -18.01
N HIS A 274 -6.09 1.18 -18.34
CA HIS A 274 -6.12 -0.19 -17.83
C HIS A 274 -4.71 -0.81 -17.79
N VAL A 275 -4.54 -1.82 -16.94
CA VAL A 275 -3.28 -2.56 -16.77
C VAL A 275 -3.56 -4.03 -16.49
N GLY A 276 -2.67 -4.91 -16.93
CA GLY A 276 -2.61 -6.33 -16.59
C GLY A 276 -1.18 -6.82 -16.50
N ILE A 277 -1.01 -8.06 -16.03
CA ILE A 277 0.28 -8.76 -15.98
C ILE A 277 0.32 -9.76 -17.14
N TYR A 278 1.29 -9.64 -18.03
CA TYR A 278 1.46 -10.54 -19.16
C TYR A 278 1.97 -11.92 -18.69
N LEU A 279 1.36 -12.98 -19.20
CA LEU A 279 1.61 -14.37 -18.79
C LEU A 279 2.45 -15.16 -19.80
N GLY A 280 2.77 -14.56 -20.94
CA GLY A 280 3.34 -15.27 -22.08
C GLY A 280 2.27 -15.77 -23.03
N ASN A 281 2.67 -16.21 -24.22
CA ASN A 281 1.82 -16.83 -25.25
C ASN A 281 0.56 -16.02 -25.62
N GLY A 282 0.63 -14.69 -25.51
CA GLY A 282 -0.49 -13.80 -25.81
C GLY A 282 -1.54 -13.71 -24.69
N GLU A 283 -1.32 -14.32 -23.55
CA GLU A 283 -2.25 -14.25 -22.41
C GLU A 283 -1.81 -13.24 -21.35
N PHE A 284 -2.79 -12.70 -20.60
CA PHE A 284 -2.55 -11.80 -19.49
C PHE A 284 -3.66 -11.91 -18.43
N ILE A 285 -3.29 -11.67 -17.16
CA ILE A 285 -4.22 -11.60 -16.03
C ILE A 285 -4.51 -10.16 -15.68
N HIS A 286 -5.77 -9.83 -15.49
CA HIS A 286 -6.23 -8.50 -15.15
C HIS A 286 -7.57 -8.52 -14.40
N ALA A 287 -8.00 -7.37 -13.87
CA ALA A 287 -9.34 -7.19 -13.30
C ALA A 287 -10.20 -6.36 -14.26
N SER A 288 -11.24 -7.01 -14.82
CA SER A 288 -12.26 -6.40 -15.69
C SER A 288 -13.55 -7.18 -15.50
N HIS A 289 -14.58 -6.59 -14.88
CA HIS A 289 -15.75 -7.20 -14.26
C HIS A 289 -15.38 -8.13 -13.07
N LEU A 290 -14.38 -8.97 -13.23
CA LEU A 290 -13.74 -9.80 -12.23
C LEU A 290 -12.27 -10.01 -12.61
N VAL A 291 -11.48 -10.59 -11.71
CA VAL A 291 -10.11 -11.04 -12.03
C VAL A 291 -10.19 -12.26 -12.94
N ARG A 292 -9.57 -12.18 -14.10
CA ARG A 292 -9.59 -13.23 -15.13
C ARG A 292 -8.36 -13.19 -16.02
N VAL A 293 -8.17 -14.28 -16.77
CA VAL A 293 -7.17 -14.37 -17.85
C VAL A 293 -7.86 -14.14 -19.19
N ASN A 294 -7.31 -13.26 -19.99
CA ASN A 294 -7.72 -13.05 -21.37
C ASN A 294 -6.54 -13.18 -22.34
N SER A 295 -6.86 -13.38 -23.61
CA SER A 295 -5.90 -13.49 -24.71
C SER A 295 -5.88 -12.22 -25.56
N LEU A 296 -4.68 -11.85 -26.02
CA LEU A 296 -4.45 -10.81 -27.03
C LEU A 296 -4.59 -11.38 -28.46
N ILE A 297 -4.67 -12.72 -28.60
CA ILE A 297 -4.67 -13.40 -29.89
C ILE A 297 -6.10 -13.43 -30.45
N PRO A 298 -6.36 -12.80 -31.60
CA PRO A 298 -7.67 -12.86 -32.25
C PRO A 298 -8.13 -14.30 -32.50
N GLY A 299 -9.39 -14.59 -32.17
CA GLY A 299 -9.98 -15.92 -32.34
C GLY A 299 -9.79 -16.88 -31.18
N ALA A 300 -9.02 -16.52 -30.15
CA ALA A 300 -8.98 -17.26 -28.89
C ALA A 300 -10.35 -17.21 -28.19
N GLU A 301 -10.74 -18.29 -27.50
CA GLU A 301 -12.01 -18.36 -26.75
C GLU A 301 -12.14 -17.23 -25.70
N ASN A 302 -11.03 -16.92 -25.04
CA ASN A 302 -10.92 -15.86 -24.03
C ASN A 302 -10.37 -14.54 -24.61
N TYR A 303 -10.57 -14.26 -25.92
CA TYR A 303 -10.07 -13.04 -26.55
C TYR A 303 -10.56 -11.78 -25.81
N TYR A 304 -9.65 -10.82 -25.60
CA TYR A 304 -9.96 -9.54 -25.01
C TYR A 304 -10.42 -8.53 -26.08
N GLU A 305 -11.68 -8.14 -26.04
CA GLU A 305 -12.28 -7.24 -27.05
C GLU A 305 -11.53 -5.92 -27.23
N ASN A 306 -10.90 -5.43 -26.13
CA ASN A 306 -10.08 -4.21 -26.15
C ASN A 306 -8.58 -4.47 -26.39
N ALA A 307 -8.18 -5.63 -26.89
CA ALA A 307 -6.79 -5.97 -27.20
C ALA A 307 -6.12 -4.93 -28.12
N HIS A 308 -6.89 -4.38 -29.09
CA HIS A 308 -6.45 -3.32 -29.99
C HIS A 308 -6.06 -2.01 -29.29
N ARG A 309 -6.40 -1.84 -28.01
CA ARG A 309 -6.05 -0.70 -27.16
C ARG A 309 -4.76 -0.91 -26.36
N LEU A 310 -4.03 -2.02 -26.57
CA LEU A 310 -2.70 -2.22 -26.00
C LEU A 310 -1.74 -1.19 -26.58
N ILE A 311 -1.18 -0.32 -25.73
CA ILE A 311 -0.39 0.83 -26.17
C ILE A 311 1.03 0.86 -25.60
N ARG A 312 1.26 0.27 -24.42
CA ARG A 312 2.59 0.32 -23.76
C ARG A 312 2.80 -0.91 -22.89
N ALA A 313 4.07 -1.19 -22.60
CA ALA A 313 4.47 -2.20 -21.60
C ALA A 313 5.68 -1.70 -20.80
N CYS A 314 5.82 -2.17 -19.55
CA CYS A 314 7.03 -1.97 -18.78
C CYS A 314 7.44 -3.24 -18.03
N ARG A 315 8.75 -3.40 -17.85
CA ARG A 315 9.40 -4.51 -17.14
C ARG A 315 9.96 -4.03 -15.82
N ILE A 316 9.55 -4.70 -14.75
CA ILE A 316 9.98 -4.41 -13.37
C ILE A 316 11.00 -5.45 -12.88
N HIS A 317 10.99 -6.65 -13.46
CA HIS A 317 11.88 -7.75 -13.09
C HIS A 317 13.19 -7.78 -13.90
N SER A 318 14.19 -8.50 -13.39
CA SER A 318 15.43 -8.74 -14.10
C SER A 318 15.20 -9.54 -15.39
N TYR A 319 16.09 -9.35 -16.37
CA TYR A 319 16.13 -10.22 -17.54
C TYR A 319 16.44 -11.64 -17.07
N GLY A 320 15.54 -12.59 -17.34
CA GLY A 320 15.76 -14.01 -17.17
C GLY A 320 15.40 -14.73 -18.48
N GLU A 321 16.20 -15.72 -18.86
CA GLU A 321 15.74 -16.69 -19.82
C GLU A 321 14.68 -17.53 -19.11
N TYR A 322 13.43 -17.37 -19.51
CA TYR A 322 12.37 -18.32 -19.12
C TYR A 322 12.59 -19.62 -19.90
N PHE A 323 13.05 -20.66 -19.24
CA PHE A 323 13.17 -22.00 -19.78
C PHE A 323 11.81 -22.68 -19.91
#